data_c0fc7b3cc8601f5d23e1bbefc0b0879d
#
_entry.id   c0fc7b3cc8601f5d23e1bbefc0b0879d
#
_cell.length_a   1.000
_cell.length_b   1.000
_cell.length_c   1.000
_cell.angle_alpha   90.00
_cell.angle_beta   90.00
_cell.angle_gamma   90.00
#
_symmetry.space_group_name_H-M   'P 1'
#
loop_
_entity.id
_entity.type
_entity.pdbx_description
1 polymer ?
#
loop_
_entity_poly.entity_id
_entity_poly.type
_entity_poly.pdbx_seq_one_letter_code
_entity_poly.pdbx_strand_id
1 'polypeptide(L)'
;MAGMSEGSSVASAPDWFAFCPRCGSPMRTQRVADKPRRVCPSCRYVYFTDPKVGVGVAVVENGRLLLVKRAMNPERGKWSLPAGFVDQGEDPKETAAREALEETGLIVQIEGVL
;
A
#
# COMPACT_ATOMS: atom_id res chain seq x y z
N MET A 1 -12.69 -20.51 -19.06
CA MET A 1 -12.50 -20.06 -19.18
C MET A 1 -11.53 -19.53 -19.33
N ALA A 2 -11.23 -19.63 -19.62
CA ALA A 2 -10.13 -19.29 -19.96
C ALA A 2 -9.84 -18.00 -20.01
N GLY A 3 -10.53 -17.57 -20.58
CA GLY A 3 -10.21 -16.32 -20.86
C GLY A 3 -9.51 -15.62 -19.79
N MET A 4 -9.76 -15.84 -18.84
CA MET A 4 -9.29 -15.17 -17.93
C MET A 4 -7.99 -15.04 -17.79
N SER A 5 -7.60 -15.75 -18.26
CA SER A 5 -6.27 -15.77 -18.10
C SER A 5 -5.69 -14.52 -18.24
N GLU A 6 -6.19 -13.87 -18.90
CA GLU A 6 -5.56 -12.76 -19.11
C GLU A 6 -5.28 -12.19 -17.94
N GLY A 7 -5.62 -12.70 -17.03
CA GLY A 7 -5.19 -12.26 -15.86
C GLY A 7 -3.90 -11.65 -15.97
N SER A 8 -3.67 -11.53 -17.08
CA SER A 8 -2.60 -10.73 -17.36
C SER A 8 -2.48 -9.59 -16.47
N SER A 9 -3.46 -9.08 -15.98
CA SER A 9 -3.35 -7.94 -15.13
C SER A 9 -2.78 -8.32 -13.78
N VAL A 10 -2.52 -9.55 -13.54
CA VAL A 10 -1.93 -9.95 -12.27
C VAL A 10 -0.50 -9.46 -12.23
N ALA A 11 -0.20 -8.65 -11.25
CA ALA A 11 1.15 -8.17 -11.07
C ALA A 11 2.08 -9.32 -10.74
N SER A 12 3.18 -9.42 -11.44
CA SER A 12 4.20 -10.38 -11.07
C SER A 12 5.18 -9.74 -10.13
N ALA A 13 5.91 -10.55 -9.42
CA ALA A 13 6.97 -10.07 -8.57
C ALA A 13 8.04 -9.39 -9.42
N PRO A 14 8.53 -8.27 -8.98
CA PRO A 14 9.47 -7.49 -9.79
C PRO A 14 10.84 -8.16 -9.91
N ASP A 15 11.39 -8.12 -11.09
CA ASP A 15 12.72 -8.71 -11.34
C ASP A 15 13.81 -8.01 -10.55
N TRP A 16 13.61 -6.77 -10.18
CA TRP A 16 14.63 -6.06 -9.41
C TRP A 16 14.75 -6.62 -7.98
N PHE A 17 13.80 -7.46 -7.53
CA PHE A 17 13.97 -8.17 -6.27
C PHE A 17 14.90 -9.34 -6.55
N ALA A 18 16.18 -9.02 -6.70
CA ALA A 18 17.16 -9.91 -7.31
C ALA A 18 17.84 -10.86 -6.34
N PHE A 19 17.99 -10.47 -5.08
CA PHE A 19 18.73 -11.27 -4.11
C PHE A 19 17.87 -11.60 -2.89
N CYS A 20 18.09 -12.78 -2.33
CA CYS A 20 17.33 -13.23 -1.18
C CYS A 20 17.70 -12.43 0.07
N PRO A 21 16.72 -11.84 0.76
CA PRO A 21 17.01 -11.09 1.98
C PRO A 21 17.42 -12.00 3.14
N ARG A 22 17.21 -13.30 2.99
CA ARG A 22 17.50 -14.26 4.04
C ARG A 22 18.90 -14.84 3.92
N CYS A 23 19.33 -15.20 2.72
CA CYS A 23 20.65 -15.84 2.53
C CYS A 23 21.54 -15.13 1.51
N GLY A 24 21.05 -14.11 0.82
CA GLY A 24 21.85 -13.35 -0.13
C GLY A 24 22.01 -13.99 -1.49
N SER A 25 21.48 -15.16 -1.73
CA SER A 25 21.62 -15.83 -3.02
C SER A 25 20.75 -15.20 -4.08
N PRO A 26 21.10 -15.34 -5.36
CA PRO A 26 20.23 -14.85 -6.43
C PRO A 26 18.86 -15.52 -6.40
N MET A 27 17.82 -14.77 -6.68
CA MET A 27 16.46 -15.27 -6.76
C MET A 27 16.03 -15.49 -8.20
N ARG A 28 14.97 -16.22 -8.40
CA ARG A 28 14.40 -16.46 -9.71
C ARG A 28 12.88 -16.39 -9.63
N THR A 29 12.23 -16.24 -10.77
CA THR A 29 10.77 -16.25 -10.83
C THR A 29 10.30 -17.69 -11.00
N GLN A 30 9.34 -18.09 -10.17
CA GLN A 30 8.78 -19.42 -10.20
C GLN A 30 7.30 -19.32 -9.82
N ARG A 31 6.48 -20.20 -10.38
CA ARG A 31 5.07 -20.20 -10.06
C ARG A 31 4.86 -20.84 -8.69
N VAL A 32 4.25 -20.07 -7.78
CA VAL A 32 3.92 -20.53 -6.43
C VAL A 32 2.50 -20.08 -6.12
N ALA A 33 1.64 -21.00 -5.77
CA ALA A 33 0.25 -20.71 -5.43
C ALA A 33 -0.43 -19.88 -6.51
N ASP A 34 -0.40 -20.38 -7.73
CA ASP A 34 -1.06 -19.77 -8.89
C ASP A 34 -0.47 -18.49 -9.42
N LYS A 35 0.60 -17.98 -8.88
CA LYS A 35 1.18 -16.72 -9.36
C LYS A 35 2.68 -16.83 -9.50
N PRO A 36 3.26 -16.07 -10.44
CA PRO A 36 4.72 -16.00 -10.51
C PRO A 36 5.23 -15.20 -9.31
N ARG A 37 6.21 -15.74 -8.63
CA ARG A 37 6.78 -15.11 -7.45
C ARG A 37 8.28 -15.24 -7.49
N ARG A 38 8.97 -14.36 -6.78
CA ARG A 38 10.42 -14.46 -6.64
C ARG A 38 10.72 -15.48 -5.56
N VAL A 39 11.59 -16.42 -5.89
CA VAL A 39 11.91 -17.56 -5.02
C VAL A 39 13.41 -17.69 -4.93
N CYS A 40 13.91 -18.02 -3.76
CA CYS A 40 15.32 -18.35 -3.59
C CYS A 40 15.52 -19.85 -3.77
N PRO A 41 16.25 -20.28 -4.78
CA PRO A 41 16.50 -21.71 -4.98
C PRO A 41 17.43 -22.29 -3.92
N SER A 42 18.16 -21.45 -3.20
CA SER A 42 19.09 -21.91 -2.18
C SER A 42 18.40 -22.21 -0.84
N CYS A 43 17.67 -21.27 -0.29
CA CYS A 43 17.06 -21.45 1.02
C CYS A 43 15.54 -21.58 0.98
N ARG A 44 14.96 -21.55 -0.23
CA ARG A 44 13.52 -21.71 -0.46
C ARG A 44 12.66 -20.55 0.02
N TYR A 45 13.26 -19.40 0.32
CA TYR A 45 12.49 -18.21 0.66
C TYR A 45 11.61 -17.80 -0.54
N VAL A 46 10.36 -17.48 -0.26
CA VAL A 46 9.42 -17.00 -1.28
C VAL A 46 9.01 -15.58 -0.89
N TYR A 47 9.15 -14.67 -1.85
CA TYR A 47 8.70 -13.28 -1.63
C TYR A 47 7.24 -13.17 -2.05
N PHE A 48 6.39 -12.91 -1.08
CA PHE A 48 4.98 -12.65 -1.32
C PHE A 48 4.78 -11.14 -1.35
N THR A 49 4.18 -10.65 -2.44
CA THR A 49 3.91 -9.22 -2.57
C THR A 49 2.64 -8.90 -1.79
N ASP A 50 2.78 -8.20 -0.71
CA ASP A 50 1.63 -7.83 0.11
C ASP A 50 0.99 -6.56 -0.40
N PRO A 51 -0.33 -6.47 -0.42
CA PRO A 51 -0.99 -5.24 -0.82
C PRO A 51 -0.77 -4.15 0.22
N LYS A 52 -0.69 -2.92 -0.24
CA LYS A 52 -0.66 -1.78 0.67
C LYS A 52 -2.08 -1.29 0.87
N VAL A 53 -2.45 -1.09 2.12
CA VAL A 53 -3.79 -0.59 2.45
C VAL A 53 -3.67 0.89 2.73
N GLY A 54 -4.38 1.68 1.95
CA GLY A 54 -4.41 3.13 2.13
C GLY A 54 -5.71 3.55 2.78
N VAL A 55 -5.67 4.60 3.58
CA VAL A 55 -6.86 5.22 4.15
C VAL A 55 -6.86 6.70 3.81
N GLY A 56 -8.04 7.21 3.50
CA GLY A 56 -8.26 8.64 3.38
C GLY A 56 -9.19 9.08 4.48
N VAL A 57 -9.09 10.33 4.91
CA VAL A 57 -9.88 10.85 6.02
C VAL A 57 -10.71 12.03 5.56
N ALA A 58 -12.03 11.91 5.68
CA ALA A 58 -12.91 13.03 5.43
C ALA A 58 -13.17 13.75 6.77
N VAL A 59 -12.49 14.85 7.00
CA VAL A 59 -12.66 15.65 8.21
C VAL A 59 -13.65 16.76 7.89
N VAL A 60 -14.79 16.72 8.55
CA VAL A 60 -15.86 17.69 8.33
C VAL A 60 -16.16 18.46 9.60
N GLU A 61 -16.17 19.77 9.49
CA GLU A 61 -16.51 20.62 10.61
C GLU A 61 -17.26 21.82 10.08
N ASN A 62 -18.42 22.11 10.65
CA ASN A 62 -19.26 23.25 10.26
C ASN A 62 -19.58 23.26 8.77
N GLY A 63 -19.87 22.09 8.21
CA GLY A 63 -20.21 21.96 6.78
C GLY A 63 -19.03 22.10 5.84
N ARG A 64 -17.81 22.13 6.35
CA ARG A 64 -16.60 22.27 5.52
C ARG A 64 -15.79 21.00 5.57
N LEU A 65 -15.20 20.64 4.42
CA LEU A 65 -14.35 19.48 4.28
C LEU A 65 -12.90 19.93 4.25
N LEU A 66 -12.08 19.30 5.09
CA LEU A 66 -10.65 19.60 5.14
C LEU A 66 -9.94 18.99 3.94
N LEU A 67 -9.19 19.79 3.22
CA LEU A 67 -8.34 19.32 2.13
C LEU A 67 -6.91 19.75 2.38
N VAL A 68 -5.98 18.96 1.86
CA VAL A 68 -4.56 19.29 1.90
C VAL A 68 -4.05 19.46 0.49
N LYS A 69 -3.12 20.37 0.30
CA LYS A 69 -2.52 20.59 -1.01
C LYS A 69 -1.25 19.77 -1.10
N ARG A 70 -1.17 18.93 -2.09
CA ARG A 70 -0.02 18.05 -2.25
C ARG A 70 1.25 18.86 -2.53
N ALA A 71 2.29 18.55 -1.78
CA ALA A 71 3.59 19.21 -1.93
C ALA A 71 4.56 18.39 -2.79
N MET A 72 4.21 17.14 -3.11
CA MET A 72 5.09 16.23 -3.82
C MET A 72 4.38 15.54 -4.97
N ASN A 73 5.15 15.10 -5.95
CA ASN A 73 4.63 14.29 -7.04
C ASN A 73 4.28 12.88 -6.55
N PRO A 74 3.32 12.21 -7.17
CA PRO A 74 2.48 12.68 -8.28
C PRO A 74 1.43 13.68 -7.81
N GLU A 75 0.87 14.43 -8.75
CA GLU A 75 -0.25 15.35 -8.48
C GLU A 75 0.12 16.52 -7.57
N ARG A 76 1.37 16.97 -7.64
CA ARG A 76 1.81 18.13 -6.87
C ARG A 76 0.93 19.34 -7.16
N GLY A 77 0.56 20.05 -6.12
CA GLY A 77 -0.27 21.24 -6.23
C GLY A 77 -1.77 20.97 -6.24
N LYS A 78 -2.18 19.72 -6.33
CA LYS A 78 -3.60 19.39 -6.31
C LYS A 78 -4.08 19.18 -4.87
N TRP A 79 -5.37 19.34 -4.67
CA TRP A 79 -5.99 19.19 -3.37
C TRP A 79 -6.48 17.76 -3.19
N SER A 80 -6.30 17.24 -2.00
CA SER A 80 -6.75 15.88 -1.68
C SER A 80 -7.13 15.79 -0.21
N LEU A 81 -7.78 14.69 0.15
CA LEU A 81 -8.03 14.37 1.54
C LEU A 81 -6.72 13.98 2.20
N PRO A 82 -6.55 14.21 3.51
CA PRO A 82 -5.43 13.61 4.24
C PRO A 82 -5.49 12.10 4.08
N ALA A 83 -4.36 11.48 3.80
CA ALA A 83 -4.33 10.05 3.49
C ALA A 83 -2.94 9.47 3.73
N GLY A 84 -2.90 8.17 3.94
CA GLY A 84 -1.65 7.46 4.09
C GLY A 84 -1.86 5.97 4.15
N PHE A 85 -0.78 5.22 4.34
CA PHE A 85 -0.84 3.78 4.39
C PHE A 85 -0.94 3.27 5.82
N VAL A 86 -1.67 2.19 5.99
CA VAL A 86 -1.77 1.49 7.27
C VAL A 86 -0.45 0.77 7.51
N ASP A 87 0.14 1.00 8.68
CA ASP A 87 1.34 0.29 9.08
C ASP A 87 0.97 -1.07 9.67
N GLN A 88 1.90 -2.00 9.62
CA GLN A 88 1.67 -3.32 10.19
C GLN A 88 1.28 -3.20 11.67
N GLY A 89 0.22 -3.88 12.05
CA GLY A 89 -0.26 -3.85 13.44
C GLY A 89 -1.14 -2.66 13.79
N GLU A 90 -1.37 -1.75 12.83
CA GLU A 90 -2.15 -0.56 13.07
C GLU A 90 -3.60 -0.76 12.64
N ASP A 91 -4.54 -0.28 13.42
CA ASP A 91 -5.95 -0.30 13.04
C ASP A 91 -6.17 0.84 12.01
N PRO A 92 -6.92 0.61 10.93
CA PRO A 92 -7.16 1.66 9.92
C PRO A 92 -7.72 2.95 10.51
N LYS A 93 -8.52 2.89 11.56
CA LYS A 93 -9.04 4.11 12.20
C LYS A 93 -7.92 4.87 12.90
N GLU A 94 -6.97 4.15 13.49
CA GLU A 94 -5.82 4.80 14.12
C GLU A 94 -4.93 5.41 13.05
N THR A 95 -4.78 4.74 11.91
CA THR A 95 -4.03 5.27 10.78
C THR A 95 -4.66 6.59 10.32
N ALA A 96 -5.98 6.63 10.20
CA ALA A 96 -6.69 7.82 9.75
C ALA A 96 -6.42 9.01 10.69
N ALA A 97 -6.51 8.79 11.98
CA ALA A 97 -6.26 9.85 12.96
C ALA A 97 -4.79 10.29 12.94
N ARG A 98 -3.88 9.35 12.81
CA ARG A 98 -2.45 9.63 12.74
C ARG A 98 -2.11 10.46 11.49
N GLU A 99 -2.64 10.06 10.33
CA GLU A 99 -2.36 10.79 9.09
C GLU A 99 -2.95 12.20 9.12
N ALA A 100 -4.13 12.37 9.69
CA ALA A 100 -4.72 13.69 9.83
C ALA A 100 -3.81 14.59 10.70
N LEU A 101 -3.30 14.05 11.79
CA LEU A 101 -2.42 14.79 12.67
C LEU A 101 -1.11 15.14 11.99
N GLU A 102 -0.49 14.17 11.30
CA GLU A 102 0.79 14.38 10.63
C GLU A 102 0.68 15.40 9.50
N GLU A 103 -0.40 15.36 8.74
CA GLU A 103 -0.51 16.22 7.56
C GLU A 103 -1.12 17.58 7.86
N THR A 104 -1.90 17.73 8.91
CA THR A 104 -2.61 18.98 9.19
C THR A 104 -2.35 19.55 10.58
N GLY A 105 -1.79 18.77 11.49
CA GLY A 105 -1.63 19.19 12.88
C GLY A 105 -2.90 19.09 13.70
N LEU A 106 -3.99 18.58 13.13
CA LEU A 106 -5.26 18.52 13.82
C LEU A 106 -5.46 17.16 14.49
N ILE A 107 -5.98 17.20 15.72
CA ILE A 107 -6.37 15.99 16.42
C ILE A 107 -7.83 15.74 16.08
N VAL A 108 -8.12 14.62 15.45
CA VAL A 108 -9.47 14.29 14.99
C VAL A 108 -9.98 13.04 15.69
N GLN A 109 -11.30 12.94 15.79
CA GLN A 109 -11.95 11.76 16.31
C GLN A 109 -12.62 11.05 15.15
N ILE A 110 -12.30 9.77 14.96
CA ILE A 110 -12.88 9.00 13.87
C ILE A 110 -14.25 8.50 14.28
N GLU A 111 -15.27 8.89 13.53
CA GLU A 111 -16.64 8.56 13.85
C GLU A 111 -17.18 7.36 13.11
N GLY A 112 -16.58 7.01 12.00
CA GLY A 112 -17.05 5.86 11.23
C GLY A 112 -16.29 5.68 9.93
N VAL A 113 -16.72 4.70 9.16
CA VAL A 113 -16.14 4.35 7.87
C VAL A 113 -17.21 4.61 6.81
N LEU A 114 -16.82 5.27 5.75
CA LEU A 114 -17.74 5.55 4.63
C LEU A 114 -17.81 4.38 3.66
#